data_fa77993fba3cb8ca57a79d7ed7505859
#
_entry.id   fa77993fba3cb8ca57a79d7ed7505859
#
_cell.length_a   1.000
_cell.length_b   1.000
_cell.length_c   1.000
_cell.angle_alpha   90.00
_cell.angle_beta   90.00
_cell.angle_gamma   90.00
#
_symmetry.space_group_name_H-M   'P 1'
#
loop_
_entity.id
_entity.type
_entity.pdbx_description
1 polymer ?
#
loop_
_entity_poly.entity_id
_entity_poly.type
_entity_poly.pdbx_seq_one_letter_code
_entity_poly.pdbx_strand_id
1 'polypeptide(L)'
;SYDLIMDGALDDVKSASDWSYRNKFESYDTLSKGDSFGYIGQLAGYAKATGKKAGGWWVVNKANGNIKYVPADGLDLDTEIAKIQDTVDTVNKNEFERCFNPVPETFRGKPSGNTILNPNCKFCDFRFECFPELQELPSKVSQARVKPTVSYITVNEG
;
A
#
# COMPACT_ATOMS: atom_id res chain seq x y z
N SER A 1 -12.98 0.37 13.29
CA SER A 1 -13.87 -0.76 13.67
C SER A 1 -13.58 -1.94 12.76
N TYR A 2 -13.67 -3.15 13.27
CA TYR A 2 -13.67 -4.37 12.47
C TYR A 2 -14.99 -4.52 11.70
N ASP A 3 -14.97 -5.27 10.60
CA ASP A 3 -16.15 -5.40 9.75
C ASP A 3 -17.04 -6.56 10.18
N LEU A 4 -16.46 -7.70 10.56
CA LEU A 4 -17.24 -8.92 10.71
C LEU A 4 -16.55 -9.90 11.67
N ILE A 5 -17.36 -10.72 12.38
CA ILE A 5 -16.91 -11.87 13.15
C ILE A 5 -17.68 -13.08 12.65
N MET A 6 -16.96 -14.09 12.17
CA MET A 6 -17.51 -15.37 11.73
C MET A 6 -16.81 -16.52 12.46
N ASP A 7 -17.58 -17.45 13.00
CA ASP A 7 -17.09 -18.64 13.72
C ASP A 7 -16.03 -18.33 14.78
N GLY A 8 -16.17 -17.18 15.44
CA GLY A 8 -15.24 -16.72 16.48
C GLY A 8 -13.95 -16.08 15.97
N ALA A 9 -13.73 -16.04 14.67
CA ALA A 9 -12.63 -15.33 14.02
C ALA A 9 -13.08 -13.96 13.52
N LEU A 10 -12.16 -13.01 13.51
CA LEU A 10 -12.36 -11.65 13.01
C LEU A 10 -11.91 -11.57 11.56
N ASP A 11 -12.83 -11.18 10.71
CA ASP A 11 -12.61 -10.97 9.28
C ASP A 11 -12.77 -9.50 8.91
N ASP A 12 -12.12 -9.11 7.82
CA ASP A 12 -12.17 -7.77 7.27
C ASP A 12 -12.63 -7.82 5.80
N VAL A 13 -13.41 -6.83 5.37
CA VAL A 13 -13.98 -6.79 4.01
C VAL A 13 -13.21 -5.76 3.18
N LYS A 14 -12.71 -6.20 2.03
CA LYS A 14 -11.97 -5.34 1.10
C LYS A 14 -12.61 -5.32 -0.28
N SER A 15 -12.71 -4.14 -0.87
CA SER A 15 -13.05 -4.02 -2.28
C SER A 15 -11.76 -3.81 -3.09
N ALA A 16 -11.61 -4.53 -4.19
CA ALA A 16 -10.40 -4.53 -5.00
C ALA A 16 -10.70 -4.31 -6.49
N SER A 17 -9.76 -3.68 -7.22
CA SER A 17 -9.76 -3.72 -8.67
C SER A 17 -9.58 -5.16 -9.17
N ASP A 18 -9.94 -5.44 -10.41
CA ASP A 18 -9.79 -6.80 -10.97
C ASP A 18 -8.34 -7.28 -10.90
N TRP A 19 -7.38 -6.41 -11.17
CA TRP A 19 -5.96 -6.73 -11.04
C TRP A 19 -5.57 -7.06 -9.58
N SER A 20 -5.94 -6.23 -8.63
CA SER A 20 -5.64 -6.46 -7.20
C SER A 20 -6.34 -7.71 -6.68
N TYR A 21 -7.58 -7.94 -7.08
CA TYR A 21 -8.34 -9.14 -6.75
C TYR A 21 -7.62 -10.41 -7.18
N ARG A 22 -7.08 -10.44 -8.41
CA ARG A 22 -6.41 -11.63 -8.97
C ARG A 22 -4.99 -11.81 -8.46
N ASN A 23 -4.24 -10.71 -8.32
CA ASN A 23 -2.80 -10.77 -8.07
C ASN A 23 -2.42 -10.44 -6.62
N LYS A 24 -2.90 -9.33 -6.06
CA LYS A 24 -2.54 -8.93 -4.70
C LYS A 24 -3.22 -9.81 -3.64
N PHE A 25 -4.51 -10.10 -3.83
CA PHE A 25 -5.29 -10.96 -2.93
C PHE A 25 -5.38 -12.41 -3.40
N GLU A 26 -4.37 -12.91 -4.10
CA GLU A 26 -4.32 -14.33 -4.49
C GLU A 26 -4.20 -15.24 -3.27
N SER A 27 -3.33 -14.87 -2.33
CA SER A 27 -3.07 -15.59 -1.08
C SER A 27 -2.52 -14.64 -0.02
N TYR A 28 -2.42 -15.10 1.23
CA TYR A 28 -1.72 -14.39 2.30
C TYR A 28 -0.26 -14.07 1.92
N ASP A 29 0.47 -15.06 1.39
CA ASP A 29 1.88 -14.90 0.98
C ASP A 29 2.05 -13.81 -0.09
N THR A 30 1.15 -13.78 -1.07
CA THR A 30 1.17 -12.74 -2.11
C THR A 30 0.85 -11.36 -1.53
N LEU A 31 -0.13 -11.28 -0.64
CA LEU A 31 -0.50 -10.04 0.04
C LEU A 31 0.66 -9.51 0.89
N SER A 32 1.34 -10.37 1.66
CA SER A 32 2.42 -9.98 2.56
C SER A 32 3.63 -9.38 1.85
N LYS A 33 3.90 -9.78 0.61
CA LYS A 33 5.01 -9.24 -0.22
C LYS A 33 4.76 -7.82 -0.73
N GLY A 34 3.52 -7.33 -0.68
CA GLY A 34 3.16 -6.03 -1.24
C GLY A 34 2.05 -5.31 -0.47
N ASP A 35 2.01 -5.44 0.85
CA ASP A 35 0.98 -4.81 1.70
C ASP A 35 1.29 -3.35 2.01
N SER A 36 1.32 -2.52 0.97
CA SER A 36 1.56 -1.08 1.08
C SER A 36 0.44 -0.31 1.81
N PHE A 37 -0.72 -0.94 2.03
CA PHE A 37 -1.86 -0.34 2.74
C PHE A 37 -1.99 -0.82 4.19
N GLY A 38 -1.14 -1.76 4.64
CA GLY A 38 -1.15 -2.27 6.00
C GLY A 38 -2.37 -3.11 6.36
N TYR A 39 -2.95 -3.85 5.41
CA TYR A 39 -4.11 -4.71 5.66
C TYR A 39 -3.83 -5.80 6.69
N ILE A 40 -2.61 -6.33 6.69
CA ILE A 40 -2.18 -7.36 7.65
C ILE A 40 -2.09 -6.75 9.05
N GLY A 41 -1.40 -5.60 9.20
CA GLY A 41 -1.32 -4.89 10.46
C GLY A 41 -2.69 -4.44 10.98
N GLN A 42 -3.60 -4.00 10.09
CA GLN A 42 -4.96 -3.64 10.46
C GLN A 42 -5.73 -4.83 11.06
N LEU A 43 -5.69 -5.99 10.40
CA LEU A 43 -6.35 -7.21 10.89
C LEU A 43 -5.75 -7.66 12.23
N ALA A 44 -4.42 -7.64 12.35
CA ALA A 44 -3.71 -7.96 13.58
C ALA A 44 -4.10 -7.04 14.74
N GLY A 45 -4.15 -5.72 14.50
CA GLY A 45 -4.56 -4.72 15.48
C GLY A 45 -5.99 -4.97 16.00
N TYR A 46 -6.92 -5.27 15.10
CA TYR A 46 -8.30 -5.60 15.47
C TYR A 46 -8.39 -6.91 16.25
N ALA A 47 -7.67 -7.95 15.81
CA ALA A 47 -7.62 -9.23 16.50
C ALA A 47 -7.09 -9.07 17.94
N LYS A 48 -6.02 -8.32 18.13
CA LYS A 48 -5.44 -7.99 19.44
C LYS A 48 -6.43 -7.23 20.32
N ALA A 49 -7.05 -6.17 19.77
CA ALA A 49 -7.96 -5.32 20.52
C ALA A 49 -9.24 -6.04 20.98
N THR A 50 -9.69 -7.04 20.21
CA THR A 50 -10.91 -7.80 20.52
C THR A 50 -10.65 -9.12 21.26
N GLY A 51 -9.40 -9.54 21.36
CA GLY A 51 -9.02 -10.86 21.92
C GLY A 51 -9.50 -12.03 21.04
N LYS A 52 -9.78 -11.78 19.75
CA LYS A 52 -10.27 -12.80 18.82
C LYS A 52 -9.15 -13.27 17.89
N LYS A 53 -9.32 -14.47 17.31
CA LYS A 53 -8.44 -14.98 16.28
C LYS A 53 -8.58 -14.11 15.01
N ALA A 54 -7.49 -13.78 14.37
CA ALA A 54 -7.51 -13.22 13.02
C ALA A 54 -7.99 -14.32 12.04
N GLY A 55 -9.03 -14.03 11.27
CA GLY A 55 -9.59 -14.92 10.26
C GLY A 55 -8.97 -14.66 8.89
N GLY A 56 -9.36 -13.59 8.24
CA GLY A 56 -8.85 -13.24 6.92
C GLY A 56 -9.60 -12.07 6.27
N TRP A 57 -9.59 -12.06 4.95
CA TRP A 57 -10.22 -11.01 4.16
C TRP A 57 -11.27 -11.58 3.20
N TRP A 58 -12.47 -11.02 3.27
CA TRP A 58 -13.49 -11.16 2.24
C TRP A 58 -13.26 -10.08 1.17
N VAL A 59 -12.86 -10.51 -0.01
CA VAL A 59 -12.44 -9.58 -1.07
C VAL A 59 -13.48 -9.55 -2.18
N VAL A 60 -14.03 -8.35 -2.43
CA VAL A 60 -15.00 -8.10 -3.50
C VAL A 60 -14.32 -7.50 -4.72
N ASN A 61 -14.45 -8.15 -5.87
CA ASN A 61 -13.99 -7.61 -7.14
C ASN A 61 -14.94 -6.52 -7.64
N LYS A 62 -14.49 -5.26 -7.67
CA LYS A 62 -15.31 -4.12 -8.11
C LYS A 62 -15.74 -4.17 -9.58
N ALA A 63 -15.06 -4.94 -10.41
CA ALA A 63 -15.39 -5.03 -11.84
C ALA A 63 -16.60 -5.94 -12.13
N ASN A 64 -16.84 -6.97 -11.30
CA ASN A 64 -17.86 -7.98 -11.60
C ASN A 64 -18.63 -8.50 -10.37
N GLY A 65 -18.32 -8.01 -9.16
CA GLY A 65 -18.97 -8.42 -7.93
C GLY A 65 -18.56 -9.79 -7.39
N ASN A 66 -17.61 -10.48 -8.00
CA ASN A 66 -17.11 -11.75 -7.47
C ASN A 66 -16.49 -11.56 -6.10
N ILE A 67 -16.74 -12.52 -5.21
CA ILE A 67 -16.24 -12.52 -3.85
C ILE A 67 -15.35 -13.74 -3.64
N LYS A 68 -14.25 -13.57 -2.92
CA LYS A 68 -13.42 -14.66 -2.43
C LYS A 68 -12.95 -14.41 -1.01
N TYR A 69 -12.58 -15.46 -0.34
CA TYR A 69 -11.95 -15.40 0.99
C TYR A 69 -10.45 -15.66 0.88
N VAL A 70 -9.65 -14.85 1.55
CA VAL A 70 -8.20 -15.02 1.68
C VAL A 70 -7.91 -15.21 3.17
N PRO A 71 -7.61 -16.44 3.62
CA PRO A 71 -7.33 -16.69 5.03
C PRO A 71 -6.00 -16.06 5.45
N ALA A 72 -5.93 -15.62 6.72
CA ALA A 72 -4.73 -15.05 7.32
C ALA A 72 -3.83 -16.12 7.98
N ASP A 73 -3.72 -17.31 7.39
CA ASP A 73 -3.06 -18.48 7.98
C ASP A 73 -1.57 -18.29 8.27
N GLY A 74 -0.91 -17.35 7.58
CA GLY A 74 0.49 -17.00 7.82
C GLY A 74 0.71 -15.82 8.77
N LEU A 75 -0.35 -15.26 9.37
CA LEU A 75 -0.26 -14.10 10.22
C LEU A 75 0.34 -14.46 11.58
N ASP A 76 1.52 -13.91 11.86
CA ASP A 76 2.12 -13.90 13.19
C ASP A 76 1.67 -12.64 13.95
N LEU A 77 0.72 -12.82 14.86
CA LEU A 77 0.10 -11.73 15.59
C LEU A 77 1.12 -10.92 16.39
N ASP A 78 2.04 -11.59 17.09
CA ASP A 78 3.01 -10.91 17.94
C ASP A 78 4.00 -10.08 17.13
N THR A 79 4.46 -10.59 16.00
CA THR A 79 5.31 -9.85 15.05
C THR A 79 4.59 -8.62 14.49
N GLU A 80 3.33 -8.75 14.08
CA GLU A 80 2.59 -7.62 13.52
C GLU A 80 2.27 -6.56 14.60
N ILE A 81 1.95 -6.97 15.81
CA ILE A 81 1.73 -6.05 16.94
C ILE A 81 3.03 -5.32 17.31
N ALA A 82 4.18 -5.99 17.29
CA ALA A 82 5.47 -5.35 17.54
C ALA A 82 5.75 -4.24 16.50
N LYS A 83 5.47 -4.47 15.22
CA LYS A 83 5.59 -3.44 14.15
C LYS A 83 4.66 -2.25 14.40
N ILE A 84 3.42 -2.50 14.81
CA ILE A 84 2.47 -1.44 15.16
C ILE A 84 2.99 -0.64 16.34
N GLN A 85 3.50 -1.30 17.38
CA GLN A 85 4.04 -0.62 18.56
C GLN A 85 5.27 0.24 18.21
N ASP A 86 6.18 -0.26 17.39
CA ASP A 86 7.33 0.50 16.90
C ASP A 86 6.90 1.78 16.14
N THR A 87 5.85 1.66 15.32
CA THR A 87 5.26 2.83 14.64
C THR A 87 4.68 3.82 15.64
N VAL A 88 3.95 3.36 16.66
CA VAL A 88 3.39 4.22 17.72
C VAL A 88 4.51 4.91 18.49
N ASP A 89 5.57 4.20 18.83
CA ASP A 89 6.72 4.74 19.55
C ASP A 89 7.46 5.80 18.74
N THR A 90 7.65 5.57 17.44
CA THR A 90 8.23 6.54 16.49
C THR A 90 7.39 7.82 16.41
N VAL A 91 6.06 7.69 16.31
CA VAL A 91 5.13 8.83 16.30
C VAL A 91 5.20 9.59 17.63
N ASN A 92 5.21 8.89 18.76
CA ASN A 92 5.26 9.52 20.10
C ASN A 92 6.58 10.27 20.36
N LYS A 93 7.69 9.79 19.78
CA LYS A 93 8.99 10.48 19.84
C LYS A 93 9.10 11.63 18.85
N ASN A 94 8.11 11.81 17.97
CA ASN A 94 8.15 12.78 16.87
C ASN A 94 9.36 12.57 15.93
N GLU A 95 9.75 11.31 15.73
CA GLU A 95 10.84 10.90 14.85
C GLU A 95 10.22 10.38 13.54
N PHE A 96 10.37 11.13 12.46
CA PHE A 96 9.78 10.77 11.18
C PHE A 96 10.88 10.59 10.14
N GLU A 97 10.87 9.43 9.50
CA GLU A 97 11.67 9.14 8.33
C GLU A 97 10.80 8.97 7.09
N ARG A 98 11.39 9.19 5.93
CA ARG A 98 10.70 8.94 4.66
C ARG A 98 10.45 7.44 4.49
N CYS A 99 9.20 7.05 4.34
CA CYS A 99 8.83 5.63 4.18
C CYS A 99 9.38 5.01 2.88
N PHE A 100 9.52 5.84 1.83
CA PHE A 100 9.96 5.38 0.51
C PHE A 100 10.89 6.40 -0.14
N ASN A 101 11.96 5.91 -0.76
CA ASN A 101 12.83 6.73 -1.57
C ASN A 101 12.22 6.99 -2.96
N PRO A 102 12.55 8.11 -3.62
CA PRO A 102 12.25 8.32 -5.02
C PRO A 102 12.81 7.20 -5.91
N VAL A 103 12.20 7.01 -7.06
CA VAL A 103 12.60 5.96 -8.00
C VAL A 103 12.97 6.55 -9.36
N PRO A 104 13.89 5.90 -10.12
CA PRO A 104 14.18 6.32 -11.48
C PRO A 104 12.94 6.21 -12.37
N GLU A 105 12.67 7.25 -13.18
CA GLU A 105 11.69 7.13 -14.24
C GLU A 105 12.22 6.21 -15.35
N THR A 106 11.38 5.27 -15.77
CA THR A 106 11.71 4.38 -16.88
C THR A 106 10.73 4.56 -18.01
N PHE A 107 11.22 4.54 -19.25
CA PHE A 107 10.41 4.54 -20.46
C PHE A 107 10.82 3.40 -21.37
N ARG A 108 9.88 2.52 -21.73
CA ARG A 108 10.14 1.29 -22.51
C ARG A 108 11.28 0.45 -21.94
N GLY A 109 11.34 0.35 -20.61
CA GLY A 109 12.34 -0.44 -19.89
C GLY A 109 13.73 0.19 -19.76
N LYS A 110 13.90 1.44 -20.22
CA LYS A 110 15.16 2.18 -20.09
C LYS A 110 15.00 3.35 -19.12
N PRO A 111 16.00 3.65 -18.26
CA PRO A 111 16.02 4.85 -17.45
C PRO A 111 15.96 6.11 -18.32
N SER A 112 15.13 7.09 -17.95
CA SER A 112 15.04 8.38 -18.63
C SER A 112 16.08 9.39 -18.15
N GLY A 113 16.74 9.11 -17.03
CA GLY A 113 17.57 10.06 -16.29
C GLY A 113 16.81 10.92 -15.28
N ASN A 114 15.47 10.94 -15.34
CA ASN A 114 14.65 11.63 -14.35
C ASN A 114 14.42 10.76 -13.12
N THR A 115 14.10 11.42 -12.00
CA THR A 115 13.67 10.75 -10.77
C THR A 115 12.24 11.18 -10.45
N ILE A 116 11.39 10.22 -10.13
CA ILE A 116 9.97 10.44 -9.84
C ILE A 116 9.63 9.99 -8.42
N LEU A 117 8.54 10.52 -7.92
CA LEU A 117 7.96 10.09 -6.64
C LEU A 117 7.67 8.60 -6.66
N ASN A 118 7.99 7.91 -5.54
CA ASN A 118 7.65 6.50 -5.43
C ASN A 118 6.13 6.29 -5.58
N PRO A 119 5.68 5.32 -6.37
CA PRO A 119 4.24 5.05 -6.57
C PRO A 119 3.45 4.88 -5.27
N ASN A 120 4.06 4.36 -4.20
CA ASN A 120 3.43 4.20 -2.89
C ASN A 120 3.13 5.55 -2.20
N CYS A 121 3.82 6.61 -2.58
CA CYS A 121 3.60 7.96 -2.06
C CYS A 121 2.56 8.76 -2.85
N LYS A 122 2.05 8.24 -3.97
CA LYS A 122 1.18 8.98 -4.89
C LYS A 122 -0.08 9.56 -4.24
N PHE A 123 -0.65 8.85 -3.28
CA PHE A 123 -1.87 9.24 -2.57
C PHE A 123 -1.61 9.67 -1.13
N CYS A 124 -0.34 9.92 -0.77
CA CYS A 124 0.04 10.40 0.56
C CYS A 124 -0.14 11.92 0.63
N ASP A 125 -0.86 12.41 1.63
CA ASP A 125 -1.10 13.85 1.83
C ASP A 125 0.19 14.59 2.20
N PHE A 126 1.14 13.90 2.83
CA PHE A 126 2.42 14.46 3.25
C PHE A 126 3.51 14.45 2.16
N ARG A 127 3.20 14.06 0.92
CA ARG A 127 4.20 13.90 -0.14
C ARG A 127 4.98 15.19 -0.44
N PHE A 128 4.32 16.35 -0.36
CA PHE A 128 4.97 17.64 -0.60
C PHE A 128 5.83 18.11 0.58
N GLU A 129 5.53 17.67 1.78
CA GLU A 129 6.36 17.94 2.97
C GLU A 129 7.58 17.01 3.00
N CYS A 130 7.40 15.74 2.64
CA CYS A 130 8.51 14.80 2.49
C CYS A 130 9.46 15.18 1.36
N PHE A 131 8.92 15.76 0.29
CA PHE A 131 9.66 16.14 -0.93
C PHE A 131 9.28 17.56 -1.35
N PRO A 132 9.85 18.60 -0.71
CA PRO A 132 9.55 20.00 -1.07
C PRO A 132 9.88 20.36 -2.53
N GLU A 133 10.82 19.61 -3.14
CA GLU A 133 11.22 19.72 -4.54
C GLU A 133 10.23 19.08 -5.53
N LEU A 134 9.19 18.40 -5.05
CA LEU A 134 8.23 17.66 -5.87
C LEU A 134 7.48 18.60 -6.83
N GLN A 135 7.49 18.27 -8.11
CA GLN A 135 6.78 18.99 -9.15
C GLN A 135 5.83 18.05 -9.91
N GLU A 136 4.57 18.47 -10.06
CA GLU A 136 3.61 17.75 -10.89
C GLU A 136 3.63 18.34 -12.30
N LEU A 137 4.25 17.62 -13.23
CA LEU A 137 4.46 18.08 -14.62
C LEU A 137 3.92 17.05 -15.61
N PRO A 138 3.56 17.49 -16.84
CA PRO A 138 3.31 16.55 -17.92
C PRO A 138 4.54 15.67 -18.16
N SER A 139 4.32 14.38 -18.36
CA SER A 139 5.41 13.41 -18.57
C SER A 139 6.42 13.89 -19.62
N LYS A 140 7.69 13.90 -19.26
CA LYS A 140 8.79 14.30 -20.16
C LYS A 140 9.10 13.23 -21.20
N VAL A 141 8.74 11.96 -20.94
CA VAL A 141 9.05 10.82 -21.80
C VAL A 141 7.86 10.30 -22.60
N SER A 142 6.62 10.60 -22.18
CA SER A 142 5.43 10.12 -22.88
C SER A 142 5.27 10.77 -24.24
N GLN A 143 4.97 9.94 -25.25
CA GLN A 143 4.64 10.38 -26.62
C GLN A 143 3.12 10.46 -26.86
N ALA A 144 2.30 10.28 -25.82
CA ALA A 144 0.85 10.39 -25.94
C ALA A 144 0.43 11.82 -26.30
N ARG A 145 -0.66 11.95 -27.08
CA ARG A 145 -1.23 13.26 -27.46
C ARG A 145 -1.59 14.09 -26.23
N VAL A 146 -2.17 13.45 -25.21
CA VAL A 146 -2.38 14.02 -23.88
C VAL A 146 -1.39 13.33 -22.95
N LYS A 147 -0.39 14.08 -22.50
CA LYS A 147 0.64 13.54 -21.62
C LYS A 147 0.09 13.35 -20.21
N PRO A 148 0.29 12.18 -19.57
CA PRO A 148 -0.08 11.99 -18.17
C PRO A 148 0.74 12.92 -17.27
N THR A 149 0.14 13.37 -16.17
CA THR A 149 0.86 14.08 -15.10
C THR A 149 1.75 13.12 -14.35
N VAL A 150 2.99 13.49 -14.11
CA VAL A 150 4.00 12.74 -13.36
C VAL A 150 4.55 13.63 -12.27
N SER A 151 4.72 13.04 -11.08
CA SER A 151 5.30 13.71 -9.92
C SER A 151 6.82 13.55 -9.94
N TYR A 152 7.52 14.55 -10.44
CA TYR A 152 8.98 14.57 -10.56
C TYR A 152 9.65 15.08 -9.29
N ILE A 153 10.75 14.43 -8.87
CA ILE A 153 11.68 14.90 -7.86
C ILE A 153 12.84 15.63 -8.53
N THR A 154 13.39 15.03 -9.61
CA THR A 154 14.37 15.68 -10.45
C THR A 154 14.04 15.45 -11.92
N VAL A 155 14.22 16.48 -12.72
CA VAL A 155 14.13 16.41 -14.18
C VAL A 155 15.49 16.77 -14.75
N ASN A 156 16.11 15.86 -15.51
CA ASN A 156 17.30 16.18 -16.27
C ASN A 156 16.88 16.98 -17.51
N GLU A 157 17.26 18.22 -17.53
CA GLU A 157 17.23 19.05 -18.76
C GLU A 157 18.43 18.59 -19.63
N GLY A 158 18.18 17.61 -20.52
CA GLY A 158 19.15 17.14 -21.49
C GLY A 158 19.38 18.14 -22.61
#